data_5d9034962c504f232d8113f974b56ad0
#
_entry.id   5d9034962c504f232d8113f974b56ad0
#
_cell.length_a   1.000
_cell.length_b   1.000
_cell.length_c   1.000
_cell.angle_alpha   90.00
_cell.angle_beta   90.00
_cell.angle_gamma   90.00
#
_symmetry.space_group_name_H-M   'P 1'
#
loop_
_entity.id
_entity.type
_entity.pdbx_description
1 polymer ?
#
loop_
_entity_poly.entity_id
_entity_poly.type
_entity_poly.pdbx_seq_one_letter_code
_entity_poly.pdbx_strand_id
1 'polypeptide(L)'
;MKINYWLLKSEPSAWSWEDQVKAGIDMWDGVRNYQARNNLMKMKRKDLCFFYHSVSEKLIIGIVEVIKEYYADPTDKTGRFVVVDVKAKKKIKKPVSLEQIKSIPKLSNIALIKQSRLSVMPLTKTEWNIILKISEK
;
A
#
# COMPACT_ATOMS: atom_id res chain seq x y z
N MET A 1 -14.06 8.97 -14.05
CA MET A 1 -13.82 8.59 -12.64
C MET A 1 -12.33 8.73 -12.33
N LYS A 2 -11.99 9.44 -11.26
CA LYS A 2 -10.60 9.68 -10.90
C LYS A 2 -10.09 8.56 -9.98
N ILE A 3 -8.98 7.93 -10.35
CA ILE A 3 -8.32 6.93 -9.51
C ILE A 3 -7.28 7.64 -8.64
N ASN A 4 -7.28 7.30 -7.35
CA ASN A 4 -6.24 7.76 -6.44
C ASN A 4 -5.24 6.63 -6.23
N TYR A 5 -4.04 7.01 -5.79
CA TYR A 5 -2.93 6.09 -5.65
C TYR A 5 -2.43 6.07 -4.22
N TRP A 6 -2.04 4.89 -3.77
CA TRP A 6 -1.67 4.64 -2.37
C TRP A 6 -0.49 3.67 -2.30
N LEU A 7 0.09 3.57 -1.12
CA LEU A 7 1.07 2.54 -0.81
C LEU A 7 0.67 1.90 0.52
N LEU A 8 0.63 0.57 0.53
CA LEU A 8 0.31 -0.23 1.70
C LEU A 8 1.56 -1.00 2.11
N LYS A 9 1.94 -0.89 3.38
CA LYS A 9 3.09 -1.61 3.92
C LYS A 9 2.62 -2.86 4.64
N SER A 10 3.27 -3.98 4.33
CA SER A 10 3.00 -5.26 4.98
C SER A 10 4.32 -5.92 5.35
N GLU A 11 4.38 -6.46 6.56
CA GLU A 11 5.52 -7.28 6.96
C GLU A 11 5.37 -8.66 6.32
N PRO A 12 6.33 -9.11 5.48
CA PRO A 12 6.15 -10.35 4.73
C PRO A 12 6.03 -11.60 5.58
N SER A 13 6.55 -11.59 6.81
CA SER A 13 6.36 -12.71 7.73
C SER A 13 4.92 -12.84 8.23
N ALA A 14 4.16 -11.73 8.21
CA ALA A 14 2.75 -11.73 8.62
C ALA A 14 1.81 -11.85 7.41
N TRP A 15 2.06 -11.09 6.36
CA TRP A 15 1.24 -11.10 5.13
C TRP A 15 2.09 -10.70 3.95
N SER A 16 2.52 -11.68 3.16
CA SER A 16 3.37 -11.44 2.00
C SER A 16 2.55 -11.19 0.73
N TRP A 17 3.23 -10.73 -0.32
CA TRP A 17 2.63 -10.62 -1.64
C TRP A 17 2.07 -11.97 -2.11
N GLU A 18 2.81 -13.05 -1.84
CA GLU A 18 2.37 -14.40 -2.22
C GLU A 18 1.10 -14.81 -1.47
N ASP A 19 0.99 -14.45 -0.19
CA ASP A 19 -0.23 -14.67 0.57
C ASP A 19 -1.41 -13.93 -0.05
N GLN A 20 -1.18 -12.68 -0.48
CA GLN A 20 -2.20 -11.86 -1.12
C GLN A 20 -2.63 -12.47 -2.46
N VAL A 21 -1.69 -12.97 -3.24
CA VAL A 21 -1.99 -13.61 -4.53
C VAL A 21 -2.82 -14.87 -4.33
N LYS A 22 -2.46 -15.69 -3.35
CA LYS A 22 -3.22 -16.92 -3.04
C LYS A 22 -4.64 -16.61 -2.57
N ALA A 23 -4.79 -15.59 -1.75
CA ALA A 23 -6.11 -15.17 -1.28
C ALA A 23 -6.94 -14.54 -2.40
N GLY A 24 -6.29 -13.90 -3.36
CA GLY A 24 -6.95 -13.12 -4.40
C GLY A 24 -7.51 -11.83 -3.84
N ILE A 25 -8.61 -11.93 -3.12
CA ILE A 25 -9.27 -10.80 -2.45
C ILE A 25 -9.21 -11.04 -0.95
N ASP A 26 -8.78 -10.03 -0.20
CA ASP A 26 -8.83 -10.10 1.26
C ASP A 26 -8.93 -8.70 1.85
N MET A 27 -9.34 -8.65 3.11
CA MET A 27 -9.39 -7.38 3.83
C MET A 27 -8.00 -6.98 4.28
N TRP A 28 -7.73 -5.68 4.27
CA TRP A 28 -6.48 -5.12 4.77
C TRP A 28 -6.68 -4.74 6.24
N ASP A 29 -6.47 -5.71 7.12
CA ASP A 29 -6.75 -5.57 8.55
C ASP A 29 -5.50 -5.20 9.37
N GLY A 30 -5.70 -5.03 10.66
CA GLY A 30 -4.61 -4.84 11.60
C GLY A 30 -4.02 -3.44 11.64
N VAL A 31 -4.59 -2.48 10.91
CA VAL A 31 -4.14 -1.09 10.96
C VAL A 31 -4.57 -0.47 12.28
N ARG A 32 -3.60 0.03 13.08
CA ARG A 32 -3.87 0.55 14.43
C ARG A 32 -3.33 1.97 14.65
N ASN A 33 -2.97 2.65 13.57
CA ASN A 33 -2.53 4.05 13.57
C ASN A 33 -3.67 4.90 13.02
N TYR A 34 -4.00 6.01 13.70
CA TYR A 34 -5.14 6.83 13.30
C TYR A 34 -4.95 7.52 11.95
N GLN A 35 -3.74 7.96 11.64
CA GLN A 35 -3.46 8.57 10.33
C GLN A 35 -3.64 7.53 9.21
N ALA A 36 -3.13 6.31 9.40
CA ALA A 36 -3.28 5.23 8.45
C ALA A 36 -4.77 4.86 8.28
N ARG A 37 -5.51 4.79 9.39
CA ARG A 37 -6.96 4.57 9.34
C ARG A 37 -7.66 5.63 8.49
N ASN A 38 -7.33 6.90 8.72
CA ASN A 38 -7.94 8.00 7.99
C ASN A 38 -7.65 7.90 6.50
N ASN A 39 -6.46 7.41 6.13
CA ASN A 39 -6.11 7.17 4.74
C ASN A 39 -6.95 6.03 4.15
N LEU A 40 -7.13 4.92 4.90
CA LEU A 40 -8.02 3.83 4.44
C LEU A 40 -9.44 4.35 4.19
N MET A 41 -9.93 5.24 5.03
CA MET A 41 -11.28 5.80 4.91
C MET A 41 -11.46 6.67 3.67
N LYS A 42 -10.38 7.17 3.11
CA LYS A 42 -10.40 7.99 1.89
C LYS A 42 -10.29 7.15 0.61
N MET A 43 -9.95 5.88 0.73
CA MET A 43 -9.82 5.02 -0.44
C MET A 43 -11.17 4.74 -1.08
N LYS A 44 -11.18 4.68 -2.41
CA LYS A 44 -12.38 4.40 -3.20
C LYS A 44 -12.16 3.16 -4.05
N ARG A 45 -13.25 2.52 -4.42
CA ARG A 45 -13.20 1.37 -5.35
C ARG A 45 -12.43 1.78 -6.59
N LYS A 46 -11.60 0.87 -7.09
CA LYS A 46 -10.72 1.02 -8.26
C LYS A 46 -9.43 1.79 -7.98
N ASP A 47 -9.26 2.36 -6.77
CA ASP A 47 -7.97 2.93 -6.40
C ASP A 47 -6.90 1.86 -6.45
N LEU A 48 -5.67 2.25 -6.78
CA LEU A 48 -4.53 1.35 -6.90
C LEU A 48 -3.54 1.59 -5.78
N CYS A 49 -3.00 0.51 -5.24
CA CYS A 49 -2.06 0.57 -4.13
C CYS A 49 -0.81 -0.24 -4.47
N PHE A 50 0.36 0.34 -4.25
CA PHE A 50 1.58 -0.46 -4.23
C PHE A 50 1.60 -1.33 -2.98
N PHE A 51 2.01 -2.57 -3.14
CA PHE A 51 2.18 -3.52 -2.05
C PHE A 51 3.67 -3.54 -1.68
N TYR A 52 4.00 -3.08 -0.48
CA TYR A 52 5.37 -2.89 -0.03
C TYR A 52 5.70 -3.87 1.09
N HIS A 53 6.77 -4.67 0.91
CA HIS A 53 7.31 -5.52 1.97
C HIS A 53 8.19 -4.67 2.89
N SER A 54 7.74 -4.51 4.14
CA SER A 54 8.45 -3.71 5.13
C SER A 54 9.47 -4.53 5.93
N VAL A 55 10.14 -3.87 6.85
CA VAL A 55 11.10 -4.43 7.81
C VAL A 55 12.39 -4.89 7.15
N SER A 56 12.48 -6.15 6.71
CA SER A 56 13.75 -6.70 6.22
C SER A 56 14.01 -6.43 4.74
N GLU A 57 12.98 -6.54 3.91
CA GLU A 57 13.16 -6.42 2.45
C GLU A 57 13.14 -4.99 1.96
N LYS A 58 12.17 -4.20 2.43
CA LYS A 58 12.00 -2.78 2.04
C LYS A 58 11.85 -2.63 0.53
N LEU A 59 10.94 -3.39 -0.05
CA LEU A 59 10.70 -3.48 -1.50
C LEU A 59 9.23 -3.33 -1.84
N ILE A 60 8.94 -2.57 -2.89
CA ILE A 60 7.63 -2.61 -3.55
C ILE A 60 7.62 -3.83 -4.46
N ILE A 61 6.63 -4.71 -4.29
CA ILE A 61 6.56 -5.99 -4.99
C ILE A 61 5.47 -6.03 -6.04
N GLY A 62 4.32 -5.44 -5.76
CA GLY A 62 3.18 -5.57 -6.64
C GLY A 62 2.15 -4.48 -6.46
N ILE A 63 1.01 -4.65 -7.13
CA ILE A 63 -0.09 -3.71 -7.10
C ILE A 63 -1.36 -4.45 -6.71
N VAL A 64 -2.11 -3.88 -5.77
CA VAL A 64 -3.45 -4.35 -5.43
C VAL A 64 -4.46 -3.26 -5.78
N GLU A 65 -5.71 -3.66 -5.99
CA GLU A 65 -6.80 -2.76 -6.33
C GLU A 65 -7.83 -2.78 -5.21
N VAL A 66 -8.31 -1.60 -4.79
CA VAL A 66 -9.39 -1.50 -3.81
C VAL A 66 -10.69 -1.92 -4.46
N ILE A 67 -11.33 -2.95 -3.92
CA ILE A 67 -12.59 -3.46 -4.46
C ILE A 67 -13.78 -3.20 -3.54
N LYS A 68 -13.53 -2.86 -2.28
CA LYS A 68 -14.58 -2.49 -1.33
C LYS A 68 -14.05 -1.38 -0.44
N GLU A 69 -14.85 -0.31 -0.32
CA GLU A 69 -14.51 0.82 0.53
C GLU A 69 -14.61 0.44 2.00
N TYR A 70 -14.11 1.30 2.88
CA TYR A 70 -13.87 0.94 4.27
C TYR A 70 -15.12 0.46 5.02
N TYR A 71 -14.88 -0.44 5.97
CA TYR A 71 -15.86 -0.92 6.93
C TYR A 71 -15.11 -1.29 8.22
N ALA A 72 -15.86 -1.56 9.29
CA ALA A 72 -15.25 -1.84 10.58
C ALA A 72 -14.32 -3.06 10.51
N ASP A 73 -13.13 -2.94 11.09
CA ASP A 73 -12.17 -4.04 11.17
C ASP A 73 -12.71 -5.09 12.15
N PRO A 74 -13.03 -6.31 11.67
CA PRO A 74 -13.57 -7.34 12.55
C PRO A 74 -12.56 -7.85 13.60
N THR A 75 -11.27 -7.55 13.43
CA THR A 75 -10.24 -7.91 14.42
C THR A 75 -10.08 -6.86 15.52
N ASP A 76 -10.73 -5.70 15.36
CA ASP A 76 -10.70 -4.62 16.35
C ASP A 76 -12.00 -4.55 17.12
N LYS A 77 -11.93 -4.92 18.40
CA LYS A 77 -13.11 -4.94 19.28
C LYS A 77 -13.55 -3.54 19.74
N THR A 78 -12.70 -2.53 19.55
CA THR A 78 -13.02 -1.16 19.99
C THR A 78 -13.92 -0.42 19.00
N GLY A 79 -14.01 -0.88 17.75
CA GLY A 79 -14.78 -0.23 16.70
C GLY A 79 -14.14 1.03 16.13
N ARG A 80 -12.87 1.29 16.47
CA ARG A 80 -12.17 2.51 16.06
C ARG A 80 -11.45 2.40 14.73
N PHE A 81 -11.14 1.19 14.29
CA PHE A 81 -10.31 0.95 13.11
C PHE A 81 -11.11 0.27 12.01
N VAL A 82 -10.62 0.42 10.80
CA VAL A 82 -11.34 -0.01 9.60
C VAL A 82 -10.44 -0.84 8.70
N VAL A 83 -11.08 -1.54 7.76
CA VAL A 83 -10.42 -2.27 6.69
C VAL A 83 -11.00 -1.81 5.35
N VAL A 84 -10.25 -2.06 4.28
CA VAL A 84 -10.75 -2.07 2.91
C VAL A 84 -10.47 -3.45 2.35
N ASP A 85 -11.24 -3.88 1.34
CA ASP A 85 -10.92 -5.11 0.63
C ASP A 85 -10.07 -4.78 -0.58
N VAL A 86 -9.00 -5.55 -0.76
CA VAL A 86 -8.09 -5.38 -1.89
C VAL A 86 -7.93 -6.69 -2.64
N LYS A 87 -7.67 -6.56 -3.94
CA LYS A 87 -7.44 -7.68 -4.83
C LYS A 87 -6.04 -7.58 -5.43
N ALA A 88 -5.29 -8.68 -5.43
CA ALA A 88 -4.01 -8.73 -6.11
C ALA A 88 -4.24 -8.47 -7.60
N LYS A 89 -3.60 -7.44 -8.13
CA LYS A 89 -3.78 -7.06 -9.53
C LYS A 89 -2.62 -7.54 -10.40
N LYS A 90 -1.40 -7.17 -10.06
CA LYS A 90 -0.22 -7.66 -10.78
C LYS A 90 1.04 -7.47 -9.96
N LYS A 91 2.02 -8.34 -10.20
CA LYS A 91 3.37 -8.18 -9.70
C LYS A 91 4.09 -7.19 -10.61
N ILE A 92 4.82 -6.23 -10.06
CA ILE A 92 5.60 -5.32 -10.89
C ILE A 92 6.81 -6.06 -11.49
N LYS A 93 7.30 -5.56 -12.61
CA LYS A 93 8.35 -6.22 -13.37
C LYS A 93 9.62 -6.43 -12.56
N LYS A 94 10.08 -5.38 -11.87
CA LYS A 94 11.22 -5.45 -10.96
C LYS A 94 10.84 -4.79 -9.65
N PRO A 95 11.08 -5.45 -8.50
CA PRO A 95 10.82 -4.81 -7.21
C PRO A 95 11.59 -3.49 -7.09
N VAL A 96 10.97 -2.51 -6.47
CA VAL A 96 11.58 -1.19 -6.27
C VAL A 96 11.93 -1.04 -4.80
N SER A 97 13.20 -0.83 -4.50
CA SER A 97 13.67 -0.73 -3.12
C SER A 97 13.48 0.67 -2.56
N LEU A 98 13.40 0.75 -1.23
CA LEU A 98 13.38 2.03 -0.51
C LEU A 98 14.62 2.85 -0.86
N GLU A 99 15.78 2.17 -1.00
CA GLU A 99 17.03 2.83 -1.35
C GLU A 99 16.95 3.51 -2.71
N GLN A 100 16.39 2.82 -3.71
CA GLN A 100 16.15 3.42 -5.03
C GLN A 100 15.24 4.64 -4.94
N ILE A 101 14.18 4.52 -4.14
CA ILE A 101 13.22 5.62 -3.95
C ILE A 101 13.92 6.83 -3.33
N LYS A 102 14.75 6.60 -2.32
CA LYS A 102 15.49 7.69 -1.65
C LYS A 102 16.46 8.40 -2.58
N SER A 103 16.92 7.74 -3.62
CA SER A 103 17.87 8.34 -4.58
C SER A 103 17.20 9.30 -5.57
N ILE A 104 15.87 9.36 -5.58
CA ILE A 104 15.13 10.17 -6.56
C ILE A 104 14.62 11.44 -5.89
N PRO A 105 15.12 12.62 -6.31
CA PRO A 105 14.73 13.89 -5.67
C PRO A 105 13.23 14.15 -5.70
N LYS A 106 12.54 13.78 -6.76
CA LYS A 106 11.09 13.99 -6.89
C LYS A 106 10.28 13.15 -5.91
N LEU A 107 10.88 12.11 -5.31
CA LEU A 107 10.21 11.25 -4.32
C LEU A 107 10.61 11.59 -2.89
N SER A 108 11.41 12.63 -2.68
CA SER A 108 11.97 12.94 -1.35
C SER A 108 10.92 13.28 -0.29
N ASN A 109 9.73 13.70 -0.70
CA ASN A 109 8.68 14.12 0.23
C ASN A 109 7.60 13.07 0.49
N ILE A 110 7.68 11.88 -0.13
CA ILE A 110 6.64 10.87 0.10
C ILE A 110 6.69 10.37 1.54
N ALA A 111 5.52 9.99 2.06
CA ALA A 111 5.40 9.55 3.44
C ALA A 111 6.24 8.31 3.75
N LEU A 112 6.50 7.46 2.76
CA LEU A 112 7.37 6.29 2.93
C LEU A 112 8.74 6.68 3.48
N ILE A 113 9.25 7.84 3.07
CA ILE A 113 10.54 8.37 3.55
C ILE A 113 10.33 9.20 4.83
N LYS A 114 9.36 10.11 4.82
CA LYS A 114 9.15 11.08 5.89
C LYS A 114 8.53 10.50 7.15
N GLN A 115 7.70 9.48 7.00
CA GLN A 115 6.94 8.89 8.09
C GLN A 115 7.12 7.37 8.09
N SER A 116 8.26 6.91 8.57
CA SER A 116 8.66 5.52 8.49
C SER A 116 7.71 4.54 9.19
N ARG A 117 6.88 5.03 10.11
CA ARG A 117 5.93 4.19 10.85
C ARG A 117 4.51 4.20 10.27
N LEU A 118 4.28 5.03 9.27
CA LEU A 118 2.98 5.07 8.61
C LEU A 118 2.86 3.89 7.64
N SER A 119 1.81 3.08 7.78
CA SER A 119 1.63 1.86 6.98
C SER A 119 0.70 2.02 5.78
N VAL A 120 -0.06 3.11 5.74
CA VAL A 120 -0.98 3.41 4.64
C VAL A 120 -0.80 4.87 4.28
N MET A 121 -0.42 5.15 3.04
CA MET A 121 -0.09 6.51 2.64
C MET A 121 -0.55 6.83 1.22
N PRO A 122 -0.92 8.08 0.96
CA PRO A 122 -1.27 8.48 -0.40
C PRO A 122 -0.02 8.73 -1.23
N LEU A 123 -0.17 8.57 -2.54
CA LEU A 123 0.83 8.95 -3.53
C LEU A 123 0.16 9.81 -4.57
N THR A 124 0.88 10.81 -5.09
CA THR A 124 0.39 11.55 -6.25
C THR A 124 0.53 10.68 -7.50
N LYS A 125 -0.20 11.02 -8.54
CA LYS A 125 -0.08 10.33 -9.82
C LYS A 125 1.36 10.41 -10.36
N THR A 126 2.01 11.55 -10.19
CA THR A 126 3.39 11.75 -10.62
C THR A 126 4.32 10.79 -9.87
N GLU A 127 4.18 10.70 -8.54
CA GLU A 127 4.99 9.78 -7.72
C GLU A 127 4.75 8.34 -8.11
N TRP A 128 3.49 7.96 -8.30
CA TRP A 128 3.12 6.62 -8.75
C TRP A 128 3.81 6.27 -10.09
N ASN A 129 3.72 7.17 -11.05
CA ASN A 129 4.29 6.95 -12.38
C ASN A 129 5.82 6.86 -12.35
N ILE A 130 6.48 7.65 -11.52
CA ILE A 130 7.94 7.58 -11.37
C ILE A 130 8.36 6.20 -10.85
N ILE A 131 7.68 5.72 -9.82
CA ILE A 131 7.99 4.41 -9.23
C ILE A 131 7.73 3.30 -10.24
N LEU A 132 6.60 3.37 -10.94
CA LEU A 132 6.24 2.36 -11.93
C LEU A 132 7.28 2.30 -13.06
N LYS A 133 7.77 3.45 -13.50
CA LYS A 133 8.78 3.54 -14.53
C LYS A 133 10.10 2.91 -14.11
N ILE A 134 10.50 3.10 -12.84
CA ILE A 134 11.69 2.45 -12.29
C ILE A 134 11.54 0.94 -12.35
N SER A 135 10.35 0.44 -12.03
CA SER A 135 10.08 -1.01 -12.01
C SER A 135 10.19 -1.66 -13.39
N GLU A 136 10.09 -0.87 -14.45
CA GLU A 136 10.12 -1.37 -15.82
C GLU A 136 11.51 -1.38 -16.43
N LYS A 137 12.47 -0.75 -15.77
CA LYS A 137 13.86 -0.75 -16.22
C LYS A 137 14.57 -2.00 -15.74
#